data_758a579fecd45da59c7bce97ef958ae9
#
_entry.id   758a579fecd45da59c7bce97ef958ae9
#
_cell.length_a   1.000
_cell.length_b   1.000
_cell.length_c   1.000
_cell.angle_alpha   90.00
_cell.angle_beta   90.00
_cell.angle_gamma   90.00
#
_symmetry.space_group_name_H-M   'P 1'
#
loop_
_entity.id
_entity.type
_entity.pdbx_description
1 polymer ?
#
loop_
_entity_poly.entity_id
_entity_poly.type
_entity_poly.pdbx_seq_one_letter_code
_entity_poly.pdbx_strand_id
1 'polypeptide(L)'
;MEALQALTSRESVSPRHLGGPAPSAAEREAAFKAAMAAPDHGALRPWRFLVVEGEGLHRLGEVFAEAARRANPGADPAVIESAREKALRSPLLIVAAAVVKREGTKIPAIEQIIATGCATQNLLNAFHAQGYGAMLV
;
A
#
# COMPACT_ATOMS: atom_id res chain seq x y z
N MET A 1 18.43 12.19 0.87
CA MET A 1 19.11 10.95 0.37
C MET A 1 19.28 11.06 -1.13
N GLU A 2 20.44 10.71 -1.66
CA GLU A 2 20.66 10.68 -3.11
C GLU A 2 19.79 9.59 -3.77
N ALA A 3 19.34 9.83 -5.01
CA ALA A 3 18.36 8.96 -5.69
C ALA A 3 18.88 7.50 -5.85
N LEU A 4 20.11 7.31 -6.30
CA LEU A 4 20.67 5.97 -6.44
C LEU A 4 20.83 5.28 -5.09
N GLN A 5 21.19 6.01 -4.05
CA GLN A 5 21.29 5.46 -2.70
C GLN A 5 19.89 4.99 -2.22
N ALA A 6 18.84 5.79 -2.43
CA ALA A 6 17.47 5.40 -2.07
C ALA A 6 17.04 4.10 -2.77
N LEU A 7 17.33 3.99 -4.06
CA LEU A 7 16.95 2.82 -4.86
C LEU A 7 17.72 1.54 -4.47
N THR A 8 19.00 1.67 -4.12
CA THR A 8 19.87 0.52 -3.85
C THR A 8 19.88 0.07 -2.39
N SER A 9 19.48 0.95 -1.45
CA SER A 9 19.41 0.65 -0.02
C SER A 9 18.03 0.30 0.50
N ARG A 10 16.97 0.50 -0.33
CA ARG A 10 15.60 0.19 0.10
C ARG A 10 15.43 -1.32 0.30
N GLU A 11 15.01 -1.68 1.49
CA GLU A 11 14.63 -3.05 1.83
C GLU A 11 13.20 -3.11 2.37
N SER A 12 12.58 -4.29 2.34
CA SER A 12 11.26 -4.51 2.93
C SER A 12 11.40 -4.70 4.43
N VAL A 13 10.67 -3.88 5.18
CA VAL A 13 10.63 -3.95 6.65
C VAL A 13 9.31 -4.59 7.07
N SER A 14 9.40 -5.72 7.77
CA SER A 14 8.20 -6.43 8.24
C SER A 14 7.32 -5.51 9.10
N PRO A 15 5.99 -5.57 8.96
CA PRO A 15 5.06 -4.77 9.76
C PRO A 15 5.26 -4.88 11.27
N ARG A 16 5.83 -5.98 11.76
CA ARG A 16 6.16 -6.17 13.19
C ARG A 16 7.23 -5.21 13.71
N HIS A 17 8.02 -4.63 12.79
CA HIS A 17 9.11 -3.70 13.10
C HIS A 17 8.75 -2.26 12.70
N LEU A 18 7.53 -2.03 12.20
CA LEU A 18 7.04 -0.70 11.84
C LEU A 18 6.35 -0.07 13.06
N GLY A 19 7.08 0.83 13.73
CA GLY A 19 6.54 1.63 14.83
C GLY A 19 6.14 3.04 14.39
N GLY A 20 5.58 3.82 15.33
CA GLY A 20 5.32 5.24 15.10
C GLY A 20 6.57 6.13 15.24
N PRO A 21 6.48 7.40 14.80
CA PRO A 21 5.30 7.99 14.22
C PRO A 21 5.09 7.57 12.74
N ALA A 22 3.84 7.57 12.30
CA ALA A 22 3.53 7.48 10.87
C ALA A 22 3.97 8.74 10.12
N PRO A 23 4.22 8.67 8.79
CA PRO A 23 4.51 9.85 7.98
C PRO A 23 3.45 10.94 8.15
N SER A 24 3.90 12.18 8.32
CA SER A 24 3.03 13.36 8.38
C SER A 24 2.28 13.57 7.07
N ALA A 25 1.27 14.44 7.07
CA ALA A 25 0.51 14.78 5.86
C ALA A 25 1.42 15.32 4.75
N ALA A 26 2.40 16.15 5.07
CA ALA A 26 3.34 16.71 4.11
C ALA A 26 4.28 15.67 3.52
N GLU A 27 4.77 14.73 4.33
CA GLU A 27 5.61 13.62 3.87
C GLU A 27 4.83 12.65 2.99
N ARG A 28 3.57 12.36 3.34
CA ARG A 28 2.66 11.56 2.49
C ARG A 28 2.39 12.26 1.15
N GLU A 29 2.15 13.57 1.16
CA GLU A 29 1.96 14.33 -0.08
C GLU A 29 3.18 14.25 -1.00
N ALA A 30 4.39 14.39 -0.46
CA ALA A 30 5.63 14.25 -1.22
C ALA A 30 5.77 12.83 -1.81
N ALA A 31 5.45 11.79 -1.03
CA ALA A 31 5.49 10.41 -1.48
C ALA A 31 4.42 10.14 -2.58
N PHE A 32 3.22 10.68 -2.45
CA PHE A 32 2.19 10.57 -3.50
C PHE A 32 2.57 11.33 -4.77
N LYS A 33 3.24 12.49 -4.67
CA LYS A 33 3.79 13.17 -5.86
C LYS A 33 4.80 12.29 -6.60
N ALA A 34 5.66 11.57 -5.88
CA ALA A 34 6.58 10.61 -6.49
C ALA A 34 5.82 9.45 -7.17
N ALA A 35 4.76 8.93 -6.55
CA ALA A 35 3.91 7.90 -7.15
C ALA A 35 3.24 8.39 -8.45
N MET A 36 2.79 9.65 -8.48
CA MET A 36 2.17 10.25 -9.68
C MET A 36 3.14 10.44 -10.84
N ALA A 37 4.44 10.39 -10.61
CA ALA A 37 5.49 10.47 -11.64
C ALA A 37 5.82 9.11 -12.28
N ALA A 38 5.11 8.04 -11.91
CA ALA A 38 5.30 6.72 -12.49
C ALA A 38 4.97 6.70 -14.00
N PRO A 39 5.66 5.85 -14.80
CA PRO A 39 5.32 5.68 -16.20
C PRO A 39 3.89 5.13 -16.35
N ASP A 40 3.13 5.76 -17.24
CA ASP A 40 1.70 5.48 -17.41
C ASP A 40 1.32 5.69 -18.88
N HIS A 41 1.22 4.61 -19.64
CA HIS A 41 0.85 4.65 -21.03
C HIS A 41 -0.55 5.26 -21.19
N GLY A 42 -0.63 6.31 -21.97
CA GLY A 42 -1.87 7.03 -22.21
C GLY A 42 -2.37 7.89 -21.06
N ALA A 43 -1.56 8.11 -20.04
CA ALA A 43 -1.88 8.96 -18.87
C ALA A 43 -3.24 8.61 -18.22
N LEU A 44 -3.54 7.32 -18.12
CA LEU A 44 -4.80 6.81 -17.59
C LEU A 44 -4.93 6.96 -16.08
N ARG A 45 -3.78 7.05 -15.38
CA ARG A 45 -3.68 7.06 -13.91
C ARG A 45 -4.52 5.93 -13.29
N PRO A 46 -4.21 4.66 -13.62
CA PRO A 46 -5.06 3.52 -13.29
C PRO A 46 -4.90 3.05 -11.84
N TRP A 47 -4.58 3.94 -10.94
CA TRP A 47 -4.36 3.64 -9.52
C TRP A 47 -5.22 4.49 -8.60
N ARG A 48 -5.51 3.94 -7.44
CA ARG A 48 -6.04 4.64 -6.27
C ARG A 48 -5.24 4.20 -5.06
N PHE A 49 -4.88 5.16 -4.22
CA PHE A 49 -4.25 4.91 -2.93
C PHE A 49 -5.22 5.30 -1.82
N LEU A 50 -5.59 4.32 -0.99
CA LEU A 50 -6.44 4.56 0.16
C LEU A 50 -5.56 4.53 1.41
N VAL A 51 -5.54 5.63 2.13
CA VAL A 51 -4.79 5.78 3.39
C VAL A 51 -5.67 5.31 4.53
N VAL A 52 -5.18 4.36 5.32
CA VAL A 52 -5.87 3.80 6.49
C VAL A 52 -5.00 4.04 7.71
N GLU A 53 -5.50 4.79 8.67
CA GLU A 53 -4.82 5.15 9.92
C GLU A 53 -5.82 5.29 11.07
N GLY A 54 -5.33 5.30 12.30
CA GLY A 54 -6.15 5.50 13.49
C GLY A 54 -7.31 4.50 13.57
N GLU A 55 -8.53 5.00 13.80
CA GLU A 55 -9.74 4.18 13.87
C GLU A 55 -10.03 3.40 12.57
N GLY A 56 -9.53 3.87 11.43
CA GLY A 56 -9.61 3.17 10.16
C GLY A 56 -8.93 1.81 10.17
N LEU A 57 -7.82 1.66 10.91
CA LEU A 57 -7.11 0.39 11.06
C LEU A 57 -7.95 -0.63 11.83
N HIS A 58 -8.69 -0.22 12.87
CA HIS A 58 -9.60 -1.10 13.60
C HIS A 58 -10.75 -1.58 12.70
N ARG A 59 -11.34 -0.68 11.91
CA ARG A 59 -12.37 -1.05 10.94
C ARG A 59 -11.85 -2.00 9.87
N LEU A 60 -10.62 -1.79 9.39
CA LEU A 60 -9.98 -2.72 8.45
C LEU A 60 -9.72 -4.08 9.09
N GLY A 61 -9.36 -4.11 10.36
CA GLY A 61 -9.22 -5.35 11.14
C GLY A 61 -10.52 -6.17 11.16
N GLU A 62 -11.68 -5.53 11.33
CA GLU A 62 -12.98 -6.22 11.26
C GLU A 62 -13.24 -6.80 9.86
N VAL A 63 -12.85 -6.08 8.79
CA VAL A 63 -12.95 -6.60 7.41
C VAL A 63 -12.09 -7.85 7.24
N PHE A 64 -10.87 -7.87 7.78
CA PHE A 64 -9.99 -9.05 7.72
C PHE A 64 -10.55 -10.20 8.54
N ALA A 65 -11.10 -9.95 9.73
CA ALA A 65 -11.75 -10.97 10.55
C ALA A 65 -12.95 -11.58 9.82
N GLU A 66 -13.79 -10.76 9.20
CA GLU A 66 -14.94 -11.24 8.43
C GLU A 66 -14.51 -12.04 7.20
N ALA A 67 -13.49 -11.59 6.47
CA ALA A 67 -12.93 -12.35 5.35
C ALA A 67 -12.42 -13.73 5.79
N ALA A 68 -11.75 -13.81 6.94
CA ALA A 68 -11.28 -15.07 7.51
C ALA A 68 -12.44 -16.02 7.88
N ARG A 69 -13.54 -15.50 8.48
CA ARG A 69 -14.75 -16.28 8.78
C ARG A 69 -15.39 -16.83 7.51
N ARG A 70 -15.49 -16.02 6.46
CA ARG A 70 -16.08 -16.44 5.17
C ARG A 70 -15.22 -17.50 4.48
N ALA A 71 -13.90 -17.34 4.54
CA ALA A 71 -12.98 -18.32 3.95
C ALA A 71 -13.00 -19.67 4.67
N ASN A 72 -13.18 -19.67 5.99
CA ASN A 72 -13.31 -20.87 6.81
C ASN A 72 -14.34 -20.66 7.93
N PRO A 73 -15.61 -21.04 7.72
CA PRO A 73 -16.66 -20.91 8.73
C PRO A 73 -16.42 -21.66 10.03
N GLY A 74 -15.56 -22.69 9.99
CA GLY A 74 -15.15 -23.48 11.16
C GLY A 74 -13.80 -23.09 11.75
N ALA A 75 -13.27 -21.90 11.40
CA ALA A 75 -11.98 -21.45 11.90
C ALA A 75 -11.99 -21.24 13.42
N ASP A 76 -10.87 -21.61 14.06
CA ASP A 76 -10.64 -21.31 15.47
C ASP A 76 -10.75 -19.80 15.70
N PRO A 77 -11.42 -19.35 16.80
CA PRO A 77 -11.48 -17.94 17.17
C PRO A 77 -10.11 -17.23 17.19
N ALA A 78 -9.03 -17.92 17.57
CA ALA A 78 -7.68 -17.39 17.55
C ALA A 78 -7.19 -17.05 16.14
N VAL A 79 -7.61 -17.79 15.10
CA VAL A 79 -7.29 -17.49 13.71
C VAL A 79 -8.00 -16.23 13.25
N ILE A 80 -9.26 -16.04 13.65
CA ILE A 80 -10.05 -14.84 13.35
C ILE A 80 -9.43 -13.62 14.02
N GLU A 81 -9.04 -13.75 15.30
CA GLU A 81 -8.37 -12.66 16.03
C GLU A 81 -7.03 -12.30 15.41
N SER A 82 -6.21 -13.29 15.07
CA SER A 82 -4.94 -13.06 14.36
C SER A 82 -5.14 -12.34 13.01
N ALA A 83 -6.25 -12.62 12.31
CA ALA A 83 -6.58 -11.91 11.07
C ALA A 83 -6.90 -10.43 11.35
N ARG A 84 -7.69 -10.15 12.40
CA ARG A 84 -8.04 -8.79 12.83
C ARG A 84 -6.79 -7.98 13.17
N GLU A 85 -5.88 -8.54 13.94
CA GLU A 85 -4.65 -7.90 14.40
C GLU A 85 -3.70 -7.53 13.26
N LYS A 86 -3.79 -8.17 12.09
CA LYS A 86 -2.90 -7.85 10.96
C LYS A 86 -2.99 -6.39 10.53
N ALA A 87 -4.16 -5.78 10.61
CA ALA A 87 -4.36 -4.38 10.27
C ALA A 87 -3.68 -3.42 11.26
N LEU A 88 -3.41 -3.86 12.50
CA LEU A 88 -2.87 -3.05 13.58
C LEU A 88 -1.35 -3.16 13.72
N ARG A 89 -0.67 -3.93 12.86
CA ARG A 89 0.78 -4.19 12.95
C ARG A 89 1.65 -3.00 12.57
N SER A 90 1.08 -1.99 11.94
CA SER A 90 1.77 -0.76 11.56
C SER A 90 0.86 0.45 11.81
N PRO A 91 1.42 1.64 12.06
CA PRO A 91 0.61 2.83 12.34
C PRO A 91 -0.09 3.41 11.10
N LEU A 92 0.31 2.97 9.91
CA LEU A 92 -0.24 3.40 8.62
C LEU A 92 -0.29 2.21 7.66
N LEU A 93 -1.40 2.08 6.96
CA LEU A 93 -1.57 1.13 5.87
C LEU A 93 -2.07 1.89 4.64
N ILE A 94 -1.49 1.62 3.48
CA ILE A 94 -1.93 2.21 2.21
C ILE A 94 -2.36 1.08 1.28
N VAL A 95 -3.62 1.09 0.88
CA VAL A 95 -4.13 0.14 -0.12
C VAL A 95 -3.86 0.72 -1.50
N ALA A 96 -3.03 0.04 -2.29
CA ALA A 96 -2.80 0.36 -3.70
C ALA A 96 -3.77 -0.45 -4.56
N ALA A 97 -4.73 0.20 -5.19
CA ALA A 97 -5.72 -0.43 -6.03
C ALA A 97 -5.50 -0.10 -7.52
N ALA A 98 -5.39 -1.12 -8.37
CA ALA A 98 -5.43 -0.94 -9.81
C ALA A 98 -6.88 -0.79 -10.28
N VAL A 99 -7.22 0.38 -10.80
CA VAL A 99 -8.54 0.69 -11.37
C VAL A 99 -8.46 0.62 -12.88
N VAL A 100 -8.58 -0.60 -13.39
CA VAL A 100 -8.40 -0.88 -14.81
C VAL A 100 -9.58 -0.40 -15.63
N LYS A 101 -9.31 0.48 -16.60
CA LYS A 101 -10.29 0.87 -17.63
C LYS A 101 -10.29 -0.20 -18.72
N ARG A 102 -11.47 -0.77 -19.00
CA ARG A 102 -11.65 -1.80 -20.05
C ARG A 102 -12.27 -1.22 -21.32
N GLU A 103 -12.94 -0.08 -21.21
CA GLU A 103 -13.63 0.62 -22.31
C GLU A 103 -13.05 2.02 -22.49
N GLY A 104 -13.16 2.56 -23.70
CA GLY A 104 -12.70 3.92 -24.02
C GLY A 104 -11.17 4.07 -24.10
N THR A 105 -10.43 2.96 -24.11
CA THR A 105 -8.97 2.94 -24.28
C THR A 105 -8.50 1.72 -25.04
N LYS A 106 -7.38 1.85 -25.77
CA LYS A 106 -6.67 0.73 -26.41
C LYS A 106 -5.56 0.15 -25.52
N ILE A 107 -5.34 0.74 -24.36
CA ILE A 107 -4.26 0.32 -23.45
C ILE A 107 -4.66 -0.99 -22.75
N PRO A 108 -3.89 -2.07 -22.91
CA PRO A 108 -4.19 -3.36 -22.29
C PRO A 108 -4.25 -3.28 -20.75
N ALA A 109 -5.10 -4.11 -20.15
CA ALA A 109 -5.24 -4.17 -18.68
C ALA A 109 -3.90 -4.44 -17.98
N ILE A 110 -3.06 -5.29 -18.56
CA ILE A 110 -1.76 -5.63 -17.98
C ILE A 110 -0.83 -4.42 -17.88
N GLU A 111 -0.81 -3.55 -18.89
CA GLU A 111 0.00 -2.32 -18.84
C GLU A 111 -0.49 -1.37 -17.75
N GLN A 112 -1.79 -1.27 -17.54
CA GLN A 112 -2.38 -0.47 -16.46
C GLN A 112 -2.04 -1.02 -15.07
N ILE A 113 -1.99 -2.35 -14.91
CA ILE A 113 -1.56 -3.01 -13.67
C ILE A 113 -0.07 -2.76 -13.42
N ILE A 114 0.76 -2.88 -14.46
CA ILE A 114 2.21 -2.58 -14.38
C ILE A 114 2.43 -1.12 -13.97
N ALA A 115 1.71 -0.17 -14.57
CA ALA A 115 1.77 1.24 -14.22
C ALA A 115 1.43 1.48 -12.74
N THR A 116 0.41 0.78 -12.21
CA THR A 116 0.07 0.81 -10.78
C THR A 116 1.20 0.26 -9.91
N GLY A 117 1.85 -0.81 -10.35
CA GLY A 117 3.04 -1.36 -9.68
C GLY A 117 4.20 -0.36 -9.65
N CYS A 118 4.46 0.32 -10.76
CA CYS A 118 5.48 1.39 -10.84
C CYS A 118 5.16 2.55 -9.87
N ALA A 119 3.90 2.99 -9.82
CA ALA A 119 3.47 4.03 -8.88
C ALA A 119 3.63 3.58 -7.42
N THR A 120 3.31 2.34 -7.11
CA THR A 120 3.50 1.73 -5.79
C THR A 120 4.98 1.67 -5.41
N GLN A 121 5.85 1.27 -6.35
CA GLN A 121 7.31 1.25 -6.11
C GLN A 121 7.87 2.66 -5.87
N ASN A 122 7.42 3.67 -6.63
CA ASN A 122 7.81 5.06 -6.37
C ASN A 122 7.38 5.53 -4.98
N LEU A 123 6.18 5.14 -4.54
CA LEU A 123 5.69 5.44 -3.19
C LEU A 123 6.60 4.84 -2.11
N LEU A 124 6.97 3.56 -2.25
CA LEU A 124 7.88 2.87 -1.34
C LEU A 124 9.26 3.53 -1.29
N ASN A 125 9.83 3.89 -2.44
CA ASN A 125 11.12 4.57 -2.54
C ASN A 125 11.06 5.96 -1.89
N ALA A 126 9.98 6.69 -2.08
CA ALA A 126 9.80 8.02 -1.50
C ALA A 126 9.71 7.97 0.03
N PHE A 127 8.97 7.02 0.60
CA PHE A 127 8.97 6.82 2.05
C PHE A 127 10.33 6.39 2.57
N HIS A 128 11.03 5.48 1.87
CA HIS A 128 12.39 5.10 2.26
C HIS A 128 13.35 6.29 2.25
N ALA A 129 13.30 7.14 1.22
CA ALA A 129 14.12 8.35 1.14
C ALA A 129 13.86 9.34 2.28
N GLN A 130 12.67 9.31 2.85
CA GLN A 130 12.27 10.11 4.03
C GLN A 130 12.60 9.43 5.36
N GLY A 131 13.20 8.22 5.36
CA GLY A 131 13.61 7.49 6.56
C GLY A 131 12.57 6.51 7.10
N TYR A 132 11.49 6.25 6.36
CA TYR A 132 10.46 5.29 6.77
C TYR A 132 10.71 3.89 6.21
N GLY A 133 10.48 2.88 7.05
CA GLY A 133 10.37 1.50 6.60
C GLY A 133 9.01 1.23 5.97
N ALA A 134 8.95 0.35 4.99
CA ALA A 134 7.70 -0.10 4.37
C ALA A 134 7.82 -1.51 3.79
N MET A 135 6.68 -2.14 3.54
CA MET A 135 6.59 -3.45 2.90
C MET A 135 5.33 -3.51 2.03
N LEU A 136 5.46 -4.10 0.84
CA LEU A 136 4.33 -4.49 0.01
C LEU A 136 3.90 -5.92 0.39
N VAL A 137 2.61 -6.13 0.64
CA VAL A 137 2.00 -7.42 1.00
C VAL A 137 0.77 -7.71 0.15
#